data_83985ecffef3a4e7ee030f543b98589d
#
_entry.id   83985ecffef3a4e7ee030f543b98589d
#
_cell.length_a   1.000
_cell.length_b   1.000
_cell.length_c   1.000
_cell.angle_alpha   90.00
_cell.angle_beta   90.00
_cell.angle_gamma   90.00
#
_symmetry.space_group_name_H-M   'P 1'
#
loop_
_entity.id
_entity.type
_entity.pdbx_description
1 polymer ?
#
loop_
_entity_poly.entity_id
_entity_poly.type
_entity_poly.pdbx_seq_one_letter_code
_entity_poly.pdbx_strand_id
1 'polypeptide(L)'
;MFKNIKLRALWFILAVMSIIIVALFALIFPGLNKSVEQEQNPYYNEPFRPQYHFTPEANWMNDPNGMVYYEGEYHLFYQYHPYGTRWGPMHWGHAVSKDLVHWEHLPVALQPDEHGYIFSGSAVVDWNNTSGLGTDPKHPPLVAIFTQAKDKQVQSIAYSNDKGRTWEKYAGNPIMPNPPNVDWRDPKVFWHEETRQWVMILAAGEKAMLYTSSNLKDWTYVSEFGKPNGAPDGVWECPDLFSLPVDGDSNEKKWVLAVSINNGSIAGGSGMQYFVGNFDGKTFTNDNPANTTLWADYGADFYAGVTWSDDPDHKNSRLWLAWMSNWQYANDTPTSTWRSAFSLVRKIELKTLPEGIRMVQTPVPQLKQLRHSIKSISDQEVQPGINQLSDINGETLEIVAEFQVDENTTADEFGFKVRKGERNETTVGFGRQNGTLFVDRTRSGISDFHGDFAKRHEAPLTVQNNKVTMHIFVDRSSVEVFGNEGERVITDQIFPDASATGLELYTAGGNVTLNSLHIYSLDKVWK
;
A
#
# COMPACT_ATOMS: atom_id res chain seq x y z
N MET A 1 55.79 -52.54 22.49
CA MET A 1 54.82 -51.95 23.48
C MET A 1 55.20 -50.52 23.91
N PHE A 2 56.50 -50.13 23.86
CA PHE A 2 56.95 -48.81 24.34
C PHE A 2 56.75 -47.61 23.36
N LYS A 3 56.47 -47.82 22.07
CA LYS A 3 56.27 -46.73 21.06
C LYS A 3 54.91 -46.04 21.18
N ASN A 4 53.87 -46.77 21.59
CA ASN A 4 52.51 -46.21 21.68
C ASN A 4 52.28 -45.40 22.96
N ILE A 5 53.09 -45.59 24.01
CA ILE A 5 52.98 -44.83 25.26
C ILE A 5 53.51 -43.40 25.08
N LYS A 6 54.64 -43.25 24.36
CA LYS A 6 55.20 -41.92 24.07
C LYS A 6 54.36 -41.08 23.17
N LEU A 7 53.65 -41.70 22.22
CA LEU A 7 52.74 -40.97 21.32
C LEU A 7 51.47 -40.47 22.05
N ARG A 8 50.90 -41.27 22.92
CA ARG A 8 49.76 -40.89 23.77
C ARG A 8 50.09 -39.77 24.77
N ALA A 9 51.28 -39.82 25.36
CA ALA A 9 51.80 -38.79 26.25
C ALA A 9 52.00 -37.45 25.51
N LEU A 10 52.51 -37.51 24.26
CA LEU A 10 52.71 -36.32 23.41
C LEU A 10 51.34 -35.65 23.05
N TRP A 11 50.31 -36.42 22.68
CA TRP A 11 48.97 -35.93 22.41
C TRP A 11 48.30 -35.32 23.66
N PHE A 12 48.51 -35.91 24.83
CA PHE A 12 48.01 -35.39 26.09
C PHE A 12 48.67 -34.05 26.45
N ILE A 13 49.97 -33.90 26.25
CA ILE A 13 50.70 -32.66 26.49
C ILE A 13 50.26 -31.57 25.52
N LEU A 14 50.05 -31.90 24.22
CA LEU A 14 49.56 -30.96 23.23
C LEU A 14 48.12 -30.49 23.54
N ALA A 15 47.26 -31.39 23.99
CA ALA A 15 45.89 -31.04 24.40
C ALA A 15 45.85 -30.13 25.64
N VAL A 16 46.70 -30.41 26.64
CA VAL A 16 46.82 -29.57 27.85
C VAL A 16 47.42 -28.20 27.50
N MET A 17 48.44 -28.14 26.65
CA MET A 17 48.97 -26.85 26.17
C MET A 17 47.95 -26.04 25.39
N SER A 18 47.11 -26.67 24.55
CA SER A 18 46.04 -25.98 23.83
C SER A 18 45.01 -25.38 24.78
N ILE A 19 44.63 -26.11 25.84
CA ILE A 19 43.68 -25.62 26.86
C ILE A 19 44.29 -24.44 27.64
N ILE A 20 45.58 -24.52 27.98
CA ILE A 20 46.28 -23.43 28.69
C ILE A 20 46.42 -22.19 27.81
N ILE A 21 46.68 -22.34 26.51
CA ILE A 21 46.74 -21.23 25.55
C ILE A 21 45.37 -20.55 25.41
N VAL A 22 44.29 -21.30 25.31
CA VAL A 22 42.93 -20.77 25.25
C VAL A 22 42.57 -20.05 26.56
N ALA A 23 42.95 -20.61 27.72
CA ALA A 23 42.72 -19.98 29.02
C ALA A 23 43.55 -18.69 29.22
N LEU A 24 44.81 -18.68 28.77
CA LEU A 24 45.65 -17.49 28.78
C LEU A 24 45.17 -16.41 27.82
N PHE A 25 44.65 -16.79 26.66
CA PHE A 25 44.04 -15.87 25.69
C PHE A 25 42.78 -15.19 26.29
N ALA A 26 41.96 -15.96 27.00
CA ALA A 26 40.79 -15.44 27.69
C ALA A 26 41.13 -14.52 28.89
N LEU A 27 42.29 -14.72 29.53
CA LEU A 27 42.78 -13.88 30.63
C LEU A 27 43.49 -12.60 30.15
N ILE A 28 44.14 -12.63 29.00
CA ILE A 28 44.88 -11.50 28.43
C ILE A 28 43.94 -10.57 27.63
N PHE A 29 42.85 -11.10 27.11
CA PHE A 29 41.83 -10.34 26.36
C PHE A 29 40.42 -10.50 26.97
N PRO A 30 40.18 -9.99 28.18
CA PRO A 30 38.84 -10.09 28.81
C PRO A 30 37.72 -9.38 28.07
N GLY A 31 38.03 -8.63 27.00
CA GLY A 31 37.07 -7.94 26.16
C GLY A 31 36.62 -8.69 24.88
N LEU A 32 37.24 -9.87 24.57
CA LEU A 32 36.88 -10.62 23.36
C LEU A 32 35.68 -11.57 23.54
N ASN A 33 35.19 -11.75 24.76
CA ASN A 33 33.88 -12.39 25.06
C ASN A 33 32.76 -11.39 25.28
N LYS A 34 32.81 -10.21 24.66
CA LYS A 34 31.54 -9.52 24.40
C LYS A 34 30.79 -10.47 23.45
N SER A 35 29.70 -11.07 23.98
CA SER A 35 28.58 -11.47 23.14
C SER A 35 28.47 -10.40 22.08
N VAL A 36 28.43 -10.79 20.82
CA VAL A 36 27.92 -9.91 19.76
C VAL A 36 26.52 -9.59 20.23
N GLU A 37 26.35 -8.49 20.99
CA GLU A 37 25.06 -7.84 21.08
C GLU A 37 24.74 -7.63 19.62
N GLN A 38 23.76 -8.39 19.11
CA GLN A 38 23.11 -8.04 17.85
C GLN A 38 22.79 -6.57 18.04
N GLU A 39 23.46 -5.67 17.31
CA GLU A 39 23.05 -4.30 17.22
C GLU A 39 21.56 -4.40 16.88
N GLN A 40 20.71 -4.09 17.87
CA GLN A 40 19.28 -4.04 17.63
C GLN A 40 19.11 -3.04 16.50
N ASN A 41 18.55 -3.47 15.39
CA ASN A 41 18.24 -2.57 14.30
C ASN A 41 17.52 -1.35 14.92
N PRO A 42 18.09 -0.13 14.82
CA PRO A 42 17.52 1.05 15.46
C PRO A 42 16.14 1.40 14.87
N TYR A 43 15.79 0.79 13.74
CA TYR A 43 14.54 1.01 13.03
C TYR A 43 13.49 -0.05 13.37
N TYR A 44 12.24 0.23 13.02
CA TYR A 44 11.05 -0.62 13.18
C TYR A 44 10.59 -0.90 14.62
N ASN A 45 11.20 -0.23 15.60
CA ASN A 45 10.78 -0.28 17.01
C ASN A 45 10.28 1.08 17.53
N GLU A 46 10.32 2.11 16.69
CA GLU A 46 9.91 3.46 17.04
C GLU A 46 8.41 3.54 17.37
N PRO A 47 7.97 4.54 18.14
CA PRO A 47 6.54 4.79 18.34
C PRO A 47 5.79 4.89 17.01
N PHE A 48 4.59 4.31 16.97
CA PHE A 48 3.70 4.31 15.79
C PHE A 48 4.21 3.55 14.57
N ARG A 49 5.43 2.99 14.59
CA ARG A 49 5.97 2.24 13.45
C ARG A 49 5.06 1.05 13.10
N PRO A 50 4.46 1.02 11.92
CA PRO A 50 3.70 -0.14 11.45
C PRO A 50 4.51 -1.43 11.53
N GLN A 51 3.85 -2.52 11.89
CA GLN A 51 4.50 -3.80 12.12
C GLN A 51 4.39 -4.74 10.92
N TYR A 52 3.37 -4.56 10.08
CA TYR A 52 3.17 -5.38 8.88
C TYR A 52 2.84 -4.56 7.62
N HIS A 53 2.68 -3.26 7.71
CA HIS A 53 2.64 -2.38 6.55
C HIS A 53 4.05 -2.00 6.09
N PHE A 54 4.20 -1.69 4.80
CA PHE A 54 5.46 -1.18 4.27
C PHE A 54 5.71 0.25 4.75
N THR A 55 6.94 0.50 5.23
CA THR A 55 7.44 1.84 5.55
C THR A 55 8.88 1.97 5.06
N PRO A 56 9.38 3.16 4.78
CA PRO A 56 10.81 3.34 4.53
C PRO A 56 11.59 2.98 5.80
N GLU A 57 12.82 2.54 5.66
CA GLU A 57 13.68 2.29 6.83
C GLU A 57 13.81 3.54 7.69
N ALA A 58 14.02 4.69 7.06
CA ALA A 58 14.04 6.02 7.69
C ALA A 58 13.57 7.08 6.71
N ASN A 59 13.31 8.29 7.21
CA ASN A 59 13.00 9.48 6.44
C ASN A 59 11.61 9.48 5.77
N TRP A 60 11.41 10.38 4.81
CA TRP A 60 10.13 10.60 4.13
C TRP A 60 9.89 9.63 2.98
N MET A 61 8.65 9.17 2.86
CA MET A 61 8.12 8.43 1.72
C MET A 61 6.73 8.97 1.34
N ASN A 62 6.39 8.95 0.03
CA ASN A 62 5.01 9.13 -0.44
C ASN A 62 4.67 8.12 -1.55
N ASP A 63 4.29 8.51 -2.74
CA ASP A 63 3.68 7.68 -3.79
C ASP A 63 4.42 6.37 -4.08
N PRO A 64 3.71 5.25 -4.24
CA PRO A 64 4.28 4.05 -4.84
C PRO A 64 4.59 4.30 -6.31
N ASN A 65 5.72 3.80 -6.77
CA ASN A 65 6.22 3.98 -8.13
C ASN A 65 6.73 2.68 -8.72
N GLY A 66 6.88 2.66 -10.04
CA GLY A 66 7.61 1.64 -10.76
C GLY A 66 7.22 0.19 -10.45
N MET A 67 5.98 -0.03 -10.01
CA MET A 67 5.55 -1.33 -9.54
C MET A 67 5.48 -2.34 -10.69
N VAL A 68 6.34 -3.35 -10.66
CA VAL A 68 6.47 -4.37 -11.70
C VAL A 68 6.81 -5.73 -11.09
N TYR A 69 6.21 -6.79 -11.62
CA TYR A 69 6.60 -8.16 -11.31
C TYR A 69 7.57 -8.67 -12.37
N TYR A 70 8.70 -9.21 -11.93
CA TYR A 70 9.68 -9.77 -12.83
C TYR A 70 10.40 -10.97 -12.20
N GLU A 71 10.41 -12.09 -12.91
CA GLU A 71 11.14 -13.32 -12.55
C GLU A 71 10.98 -13.79 -11.09
N GLY A 72 9.76 -13.71 -10.55
CA GLY A 72 9.44 -14.21 -9.20
C GLY A 72 9.54 -13.14 -8.10
N GLU A 73 9.78 -11.89 -8.44
CA GLU A 73 9.87 -10.79 -7.48
C GLU A 73 8.90 -9.65 -7.85
N TYR A 74 8.22 -9.13 -6.85
CA TYR A 74 7.46 -7.89 -6.92
C TYR A 74 8.39 -6.73 -6.57
N HIS A 75 8.64 -5.85 -7.52
CA HIS A 75 9.38 -4.62 -7.29
C HIS A 75 8.41 -3.51 -6.85
N LEU A 76 8.82 -2.74 -5.87
CA LEU A 76 8.13 -1.59 -5.33
C LEU A 76 9.14 -0.45 -5.22
N PHE A 77 8.97 0.58 -6.05
CA PHE A 77 9.68 1.82 -5.87
C PHE A 77 8.76 2.83 -5.19
N TYR A 78 9.32 3.88 -4.65
CA TYR A 78 8.54 4.90 -3.94
C TYR A 78 9.24 6.25 -3.97
N GLN A 79 8.44 7.29 -3.96
CA GLN A 79 8.95 8.63 -3.73
C GLN A 79 9.66 8.68 -2.39
N TYR A 80 10.92 9.08 -2.38
CA TYR A 80 11.78 9.01 -1.22
C TYR A 80 12.64 10.25 -1.06
N HIS A 81 12.62 10.86 0.13
CA HIS A 81 13.55 11.93 0.50
C HIS A 81 14.54 11.37 1.53
N PRO A 82 15.76 10.96 1.12
CA PRO A 82 16.70 10.25 2.00
C PRO A 82 17.37 11.14 3.07
N TYR A 83 17.09 12.44 3.10
CA TYR A 83 17.79 13.40 3.96
C TYR A 83 16.89 14.01 5.04
N GLY A 84 15.63 13.62 5.14
CA GLY A 84 14.72 14.18 6.12
C GLY A 84 13.31 13.59 6.09
N THR A 85 12.51 13.94 7.10
CA THR A 85 11.15 13.43 7.30
C THR A 85 10.05 14.37 6.82
N ARG A 86 10.39 15.34 5.98
CA ARG A 86 9.43 16.19 5.27
C ARG A 86 9.64 16.03 3.77
N TRP A 87 8.62 16.33 2.98
CA TRP A 87 8.75 16.33 1.53
C TRP A 87 9.93 17.21 1.07
N GLY A 88 10.73 16.73 0.16
CA GLY A 88 11.95 17.41 -0.28
C GLY A 88 12.51 16.84 -1.58
N PRO A 89 13.84 16.87 -1.79
CA PRO A 89 14.46 16.35 -3.02
C PRO A 89 14.15 14.88 -3.25
N MET A 90 13.16 14.60 -4.12
CA MET A 90 12.65 13.26 -4.37
C MET A 90 13.62 12.40 -5.17
N HIS A 91 13.78 11.18 -4.68
CA HIS A 91 14.45 10.04 -5.27
C HIS A 91 13.43 8.91 -5.47
N TRP A 92 13.80 7.84 -6.14
CA TRP A 92 13.09 6.58 -6.03
C TRP A 92 13.83 5.66 -5.06
N GLY A 93 13.23 5.42 -3.88
CA GLY A 93 13.56 4.29 -3.02
C GLY A 93 13.12 3.00 -3.70
N HIS A 94 13.64 1.85 -3.25
CA HIS A 94 13.38 0.56 -3.87
C HIS A 94 13.28 -0.55 -2.84
N ALA A 95 12.32 -1.43 -3.02
CA ALA A 95 12.18 -2.66 -2.26
C ALA A 95 11.67 -3.79 -3.16
N VAL A 96 11.92 -5.04 -2.75
CA VAL A 96 11.43 -6.24 -3.43
C VAL A 96 10.75 -7.17 -2.46
N SER A 97 9.77 -7.94 -2.96
CA SER A 97 9.09 -8.99 -2.21
C SER A 97 8.80 -10.19 -3.11
N LYS A 98 8.77 -11.39 -2.52
CA LYS A 98 8.32 -12.61 -3.20
C LYS A 98 6.86 -12.95 -2.90
N ASP A 99 6.29 -12.32 -1.87
CA ASP A 99 4.98 -12.66 -1.33
C ASP A 99 4.08 -11.45 -1.00
N LEU A 100 4.51 -10.22 -1.35
CA LEU A 100 3.78 -8.97 -1.12
C LEU A 100 3.62 -8.57 0.36
N VAL A 101 4.21 -9.31 1.28
CA VAL A 101 4.10 -9.12 2.73
C VAL A 101 5.47 -8.85 3.36
N HIS A 102 6.47 -9.68 3.01
CA HIS A 102 7.84 -9.52 3.47
C HIS A 102 8.65 -8.78 2.41
N TRP A 103 9.15 -7.61 2.78
CA TRP A 103 9.88 -6.71 1.90
C TRP A 103 11.34 -6.61 2.28
N GLU A 104 12.21 -6.58 1.28
CA GLU A 104 13.64 -6.30 1.40
C GLU A 104 13.93 -4.95 0.77
N HIS A 105 14.50 -4.01 1.56
CA HIS A 105 14.95 -2.73 1.03
C HIS A 105 16.21 -2.92 0.18
N LEU A 106 16.21 -2.27 -0.97
CA LEU A 106 17.36 -2.20 -1.87
C LEU A 106 17.92 -0.76 -1.89
N PRO A 107 19.13 -0.54 -2.43
CA PRO A 107 19.65 0.80 -2.62
C PRO A 107 18.71 1.70 -3.42
N VAL A 108 18.79 3.02 -3.20
CA VAL A 108 18.08 4.02 -3.98
C VAL A 108 18.30 3.78 -5.47
N ALA A 109 17.22 3.60 -6.22
CA ALA A 109 17.26 3.25 -7.63
C ALA A 109 17.53 4.45 -8.54
N LEU A 110 16.86 5.59 -8.28
CA LEU A 110 17.00 6.81 -9.09
C LEU A 110 17.25 8.02 -8.18
N GLN A 111 18.24 8.82 -8.57
CA GLN A 111 18.64 10.05 -7.88
C GLN A 111 18.43 11.26 -8.78
N PRO A 112 18.17 12.47 -8.22
CA PRO A 112 18.15 13.72 -8.97
C PRO A 112 19.41 13.94 -9.82
N ASP A 113 19.25 14.67 -10.92
CA ASP A 113 20.32 15.12 -11.81
C ASP A 113 20.03 16.53 -12.34
N GLU A 114 20.64 16.91 -13.46
CA GLU A 114 20.46 18.21 -14.11
C GLU A 114 19.02 18.50 -14.54
N HIS A 115 18.18 17.47 -14.74
CA HIS A 115 16.76 17.60 -15.10
C HIS A 115 15.84 17.76 -13.89
N GLY A 116 16.35 17.58 -12.65
CA GLY A 116 15.65 17.84 -11.40
C GLY A 116 15.35 16.62 -10.55
N TYR A 117 14.36 16.77 -9.66
CA TYR A 117 13.89 15.71 -8.76
C TYR A 117 13.23 14.58 -9.53
N ILE A 118 13.28 13.37 -8.97
CA ILE A 118 12.63 12.20 -9.55
C ILE A 118 11.22 12.11 -8.99
N PHE A 119 10.23 12.54 -9.78
CA PHE A 119 8.82 12.43 -9.45
C PHE A 119 8.27 11.07 -9.84
N SER A 120 6.97 10.87 -9.60
CA SER A 120 6.31 9.58 -9.77
C SER A 120 6.32 9.09 -11.22
N GLY A 121 6.09 7.79 -11.36
CA GLY A 121 6.06 7.08 -12.62
C GLY A 121 5.88 5.58 -12.46
N SER A 122 6.07 4.84 -13.53
CA SER A 122 5.85 3.39 -13.62
C SER A 122 7.05 2.64 -14.15
N ALA A 123 7.01 1.30 -14.08
CA ALA A 123 7.97 0.43 -14.74
C ALA A 123 7.24 -0.70 -15.47
N VAL A 124 7.85 -1.19 -16.53
CA VAL A 124 7.37 -2.30 -17.36
C VAL A 124 8.52 -3.25 -17.70
N VAL A 125 8.20 -4.49 -18.02
CA VAL A 125 9.14 -5.41 -18.68
C VAL A 125 9.00 -5.21 -20.18
N ASP A 126 10.08 -4.80 -20.85
CA ASP A 126 10.09 -4.69 -22.33
C ASP A 126 10.40 -6.05 -22.97
N TRP A 127 9.40 -6.96 -22.90
CA TRP A 127 9.50 -8.35 -23.32
C TRP A 127 10.07 -8.55 -24.73
N ASN A 128 9.80 -7.62 -25.63
CA ASN A 128 10.23 -7.70 -27.02
C ASN A 128 11.44 -6.80 -27.31
N ASN A 129 12.03 -6.20 -26.29
CA ASN A 129 13.13 -5.22 -26.40
C ASN A 129 12.84 -4.13 -27.45
N THR A 130 11.61 -3.62 -27.44
CA THR A 130 11.14 -2.60 -28.38
C THR A 130 11.92 -1.29 -28.23
N SER A 131 12.39 -1.01 -27.01
CA SER A 131 13.24 0.14 -26.72
C SER A 131 14.67 0.00 -27.26
N GLY A 132 15.12 -1.23 -27.51
CA GLY A 132 16.51 -1.52 -27.87
C GLY A 132 17.50 -1.29 -26.71
N LEU A 133 17.01 -1.25 -25.45
CA LEU A 133 17.85 -1.03 -24.26
C LEU A 133 18.31 -2.34 -23.61
N GLY A 134 17.71 -3.46 -24.00
CA GLY A 134 18.07 -4.79 -23.51
C GLY A 134 19.37 -5.30 -24.14
N THR A 135 20.20 -5.94 -23.32
CA THR A 135 21.49 -6.52 -23.73
C THR A 135 21.45 -8.04 -23.85
N ASP A 136 20.47 -8.71 -23.24
CA ASP A 136 20.30 -10.16 -23.27
C ASP A 136 18.86 -10.52 -23.72
N PRO A 137 18.71 -11.25 -24.83
CA PRO A 137 17.38 -11.69 -25.29
C PRO A 137 16.65 -12.64 -24.34
N LYS A 138 17.35 -13.29 -23.43
CA LYS A 138 16.76 -14.20 -22.43
C LYS A 138 16.24 -13.47 -21.20
N HIS A 139 16.76 -12.29 -20.94
CA HIS A 139 16.40 -11.44 -19.81
C HIS A 139 16.04 -10.04 -20.31
N PRO A 140 14.78 -9.83 -20.73
CA PRO A 140 14.30 -8.53 -21.21
C PRO A 140 14.56 -7.43 -20.17
N PRO A 141 14.85 -6.19 -20.61
CA PRO A 141 15.11 -5.11 -19.69
C PRO A 141 13.85 -4.69 -18.95
N LEU A 142 14.00 -4.29 -17.69
CA LEU A 142 13.03 -3.44 -17.02
C LEU A 142 13.23 -1.99 -17.50
N VAL A 143 12.15 -1.30 -17.83
CA VAL A 143 12.18 0.11 -18.22
C VAL A 143 11.28 0.91 -17.29
N ALA A 144 11.85 1.85 -16.55
CA ALA A 144 11.14 2.84 -15.75
C ALA A 144 10.87 4.09 -16.58
N ILE A 145 9.67 4.62 -16.50
CA ILE A 145 9.24 5.87 -17.09
C ILE A 145 8.76 6.76 -15.95
N PHE A 146 9.33 7.97 -15.84
CA PHE A 146 9.11 8.83 -14.69
C PHE A 146 9.19 10.31 -15.07
N THR A 147 8.62 11.15 -14.22
CA THR A 147 8.72 12.60 -14.37
C THR A 147 9.99 13.10 -13.68
N GLN A 148 10.71 14.01 -14.34
CA GLN A 148 11.73 14.84 -13.70
C GLN A 148 11.23 16.27 -13.59
N ALA A 149 11.43 16.88 -12.42
CA ALA A 149 10.89 18.20 -12.09
C ALA A 149 11.99 19.14 -11.59
N LYS A 150 12.24 20.21 -12.37
CA LYS A 150 13.06 21.35 -12.02
C LYS A 150 12.30 22.63 -12.39
N ASP A 151 12.64 23.25 -13.48
CA ASP A 151 11.91 24.41 -14.01
C ASP A 151 10.63 23.99 -14.76
N LYS A 152 10.63 22.77 -15.26
CA LYS A 152 9.53 22.12 -15.96
C LYS A 152 9.42 20.67 -15.52
N GLN A 153 8.22 20.09 -15.70
CA GLN A 153 8.00 18.67 -15.57
C GLN A 153 8.19 18.01 -16.94
N VAL A 154 9.17 17.13 -17.06
CA VAL A 154 9.53 16.43 -18.29
C VAL A 154 9.55 14.94 -18.06
N GLN A 155 9.32 14.13 -19.11
CA GLN A 155 9.31 12.68 -18.95
C GLN A 155 10.66 12.09 -19.36
N SER A 156 11.17 11.19 -18.56
CA SER A 156 12.46 10.51 -18.72
C SER A 156 12.31 9.00 -18.51
N ILE A 157 13.30 8.24 -18.97
CA ILE A 157 13.37 6.79 -18.76
C ILE A 157 14.70 6.38 -18.14
N ALA A 158 14.64 5.28 -17.40
CA ALA A 158 15.79 4.52 -16.95
C ALA A 158 15.55 3.04 -17.22
N TYR A 159 16.60 2.26 -17.28
CA TYR A 159 16.49 0.83 -17.57
C TYR A 159 17.42 -0.01 -16.69
N SER A 160 17.07 -1.27 -16.52
CA SER A 160 17.86 -2.26 -15.81
C SER A 160 17.99 -3.53 -16.65
N ASN A 161 19.22 -4.05 -16.75
CA ASN A 161 19.55 -5.33 -17.38
C ASN A 161 19.96 -6.41 -16.37
N ASP A 162 19.79 -6.16 -15.07
CA ASP A 162 20.19 -7.03 -13.97
C ASP A 162 19.04 -7.30 -12.99
N LYS A 163 17.83 -7.43 -13.50
CA LYS A 163 16.60 -7.71 -12.74
C LYS A 163 16.29 -6.61 -11.71
N GLY A 164 16.50 -5.37 -12.09
CA GLY A 164 16.18 -4.21 -11.26
C GLY A 164 17.18 -3.92 -10.14
N ARG A 165 18.35 -4.58 -10.09
CA ARG A 165 19.35 -4.32 -9.03
C ARG A 165 20.08 -3.02 -9.24
N THR A 166 20.37 -2.66 -10.51
CA THR A 166 20.94 -1.35 -10.87
C THR A 166 20.15 -0.71 -11.99
N TRP A 167 20.13 0.61 -12.02
CA TRP A 167 19.36 1.39 -12.98
C TRP A 167 20.25 2.42 -13.67
N GLU A 168 20.15 2.47 -14.99
CA GLU A 168 20.86 3.43 -15.83
C GLU A 168 19.86 4.39 -16.49
N LYS A 169 20.06 5.68 -16.35
CA LYS A 169 19.26 6.70 -17.05
C LYS A 169 19.62 6.73 -18.52
N TYR A 170 18.62 6.78 -19.38
CA TYR A 170 18.82 6.84 -20.82
C TYR A 170 19.54 8.13 -21.22
N ALA A 171 20.60 8.01 -22.01
CA ALA A 171 21.42 9.16 -22.42
C ALA A 171 20.67 10.19 -23.28
N GLY A 172 19.54 9.80 -23.88
CA GLY A 172 18.68 10.69 -24.67
C GLY A 172 17.56 11.37 -23.86
N ASN A 173 17.61 11.30 -22.53
CA ASN A 173 16.64 12.01 -21.69
C ASN A 173 16.75 13.54 -21.79
N PRO A 174 15.62 14.28 -21.60
CA PRO A 174 14.26 13.76 -21.45
C PRO A 174 13.67 13.30 -22.78
N ILE A 175 12.93 12.18 -22.77
CA ILE A 175 12.24 11.65 -23.95
C ILE A 175 11.05 12.52 -24.39
N MET A 176 10.48 13.28 -23.45
CA MET A 176 9.41 14.23 -23.70
C MET A 176 9.75 15.58 -23.03
N PRO A 177 10.51 16.46 -23.71
CA PRO A 177 11.07 17.69 -23.10
C PRO A 177 10.10 18.87 -23.05
N ASN A 178 8.97 18.81 -23.77
CA ASN A 178 8.09 19.93 -24.00
C ASN A 178 6.71 19.68 -23.36
N PRO A 179 6.54 20.02 -22.06
CA PRO A 179 5.26 19.85 -21.39
C PRO A 179 4.20 20.78 -22.00
N PRO A 180 3.00 20.25 -22.32
CA PRO A 180 1.90 21.08 -22.83
C PRO A 180 1.20 21.86 -21.70
N ASN A 181 1.48 21.51 -20.44
CA ASN A 181 0.88 22.11 -19.26
C ASN A 181 1.91 22.23 -18.13
N VAL A 182 1.62 23.05 -17.11
CA VAL A 182 2.46 23.22 -15.91
C VAL A 182 2.48 21.92 -15.10
N ASP A 183 1.29 21.35 -14.81
CA ASP A 183 1.14 20.04 -14.19
C ASP A 183 1.09 18.99 -15.28
N TRP A 184 2.18 18.25 -15.44
CA TRP A 184 2.32 17.21 -16.48
C TRP A 184 3.24 16.11 -15.99
N ARG A 185 2.68 15.16 -15.23
CA ARG A 185 3.45 14.20 -14.43
C ARG A 185 2.80 12.84 -14.28
N ASP A 186 3.53 11.93 -13.64
CA ASP A 186 3.10 10.63 -13.16
C ASP A 186 2.70 9.67 -14.29
N PRO A 187 3.61 9.35 -15.23
CA PRO A 187 3.32 8.48 -16.35
C PRO A 187 3.08 7.04 -15.89
N LYS A 188 1.93 6.47 -16.24
CA LYS A 188 1.67 5.04 -16.19
C LYS A 188 1.73 4.49 -17.61
N VAL A 189 2.55 3.46 -17.82
CA VAL A 189 2.79 2.84 -19.13
C VAL A 189 2.41 1.37 -19.07
N PHE A 190 1.78 0.88 -20.14
CA PHE A 190 1.46 -0.53 -20.32
C PHE A 190 1.44 -0.89 -21.81
N TRP A 191 1.62 -2.19 -22.10
CA TRP A 191 1.46 -2.72 -23.45
C TRP A 191 -0.01 -3.00 -23.76
N HIS A 192 -0.53 -2.43 -24.85
CA HIS A 192 -1.89 -2.70 -25.33
C HIS A 192 -1.86 -3.74 -26.44
N GLU A 193 -2.30 -4.95 -26.11
CA GLU A 193 -2.17 -6.12 -26.98
C GLU A 193 -2.90 -5.97 -28.33
N GLU A 194 -4.09 -5.40 -28.34
CA GLU A 194 -4.92 -5.29 -29.54
C GLU A 194 -4.31 -4.34 -30.59
N THR A 195 -3.75 -3.21 -30.15
CA THR A 195 -3.11 -2.25 -31.05
C THR A 195 -1.61 -2.51 -31.22
N ARG A 196 -1.04 -3.41 -30.40
CA ARG A 196 0.40 -3.74 -30.38
C ARG A 196 1.27 -2.49 -30.22
N GLN A 197 0.90 -1.66 -29.28
CA GLN A 197 1.60 -0.42 -28.90
C GLN A 197 1.70 -0.26 -27.40
N TRP A 198 2.70 0.44 -26.97
CA TRP A 198 2.76 1.01 -25.63
C TRP A 198 1.77 2.16 -25.53
N VAL A 199 1.04 2.18 -24.42
CA VAL A 199 0.15 3.28 -24.05
C VAL A 199 0.70 3.93 -22.79
N MET A 200 0.73 5.26 -22.78
CA MET A 200 1.03 6.05 -21.59
C MET A 200 -0.19 6.89 -21.24
N ILE A 201 -0.62 6.85 -19.99
CA ILE A 201 -1.54 7.81 -19.40
C ILE A 201 -0.77 8.70 -18.44
N LEU A 202 -0.98 10.01 -18.50
CA LEU A 202 -0.19 11.03 -17.84
C LEU A 202 -1.13 12.11 -17.28
N ALA A 203 -0.98 12.49 -16.01
CA ALA A 203 -1.78 13.57 -15.41
C ALA A 203 -1.38 14.93 -15.97
N ALA A 204 -2.38 15.79 -16.28
CA ALA A 204 -2.19 17.12 -16.88
C ALA A 204 -3.21 18.12 -16.32
N GLY A 205 -2.98 18.61 -15.11
CA GLY A 205 -3.93 19.48 -14.41
C GLY A 205 -5.19 18.71 -14.00
N GLU A 206 -6.35 19.06 -14.53
CA GLU A 206 -7.65 18.44 -14.18
C GLU A 206 -8.08 17.35 -15.19
N LYS A 207 -7.11 16.73 -15.85
CA LYS A 207 -7.31 15.68 -16.86
C LYS A 207 -6.11 14.74 -16.93
N ALA A 208 -6.30 13.61 -17.58
CA ALA A 208 -5.25 12.72 -18.02
C ALA A 208 -5.09 12.80 -19.54
N MET A 209 -3.87 12.80 -20.01
CA MET A 209 -3.52 12.78 -21.43
C MET A 209 -2.99 11.39 -21.81
N LEU A 210 -3.37 10.91 -22.99
CA LEU A 210 -3.00 9.60 -23.51
C LEU A 210 -2.04 9.73 -24.69
N TYR A 211 -1.03 8.88 -24.67
CA TYR A 211 0.00 8.82 -25.71
C TYR A 211 0.23 7.36 -26.11
N THR A 212 0.70 7.15 -27.34
CA THR A 212 1.12 5.83 -27.83
C THR A 212 2.56 5.86 -28.32
N SER A 213 3.24 4.71 -28.22
CA SER A 213 4.60 4.52 -28.69
C SER A 213 4.83 3.11 -29.19
N SER A 214 5.73 2.95 -30.16
CA SER A 214 6.21 1.64 -30.59
C SER A 214 7.49 1.20 -29.88
N ASN A 215 8.18 2.10 -29.15
CA ASN A 215 9.55 1.88 -28.69
C ASN A 215 9.87 2.51 -27.31
N LEU A 216 8.87 2.94 -26.54
CA LEU A 216 9.02 3.57 -25.21
C LEU A 216 9.79 4.92 -25.19
N LYS A 217 10.29 5.38 -26.34
CA LYS A 217 11.10 6.60 -26.45
C LYS A 217 10.38 7.70 -27.22
N ASP A 218 9.70 7.35 -28.29
CA ASP A 218 8.99 8.30 -29.15
C ASP A 218 7.50 8.18 -28.90
N TRP A 219 6.88 9.24 -28.39
CA TRP A 219 5.49 9.25 -27.95
C TRP A 219 4.63 10.18 -28.80
N THR A 220 3.47 9.70 -29.21
CA THR A 220 2.48 10.45 -29.97
C THR A 220 1.23 10.66 -29.13
N TYR A 221 0.82 11.92 -28.94
CA TYR A 221 -0.46 12.25 -28.30
C TYR A 221 -1.64 11.70 -29.11
N VAL A 222 -2.62 11.09 -28.41
CA VAL A 222 -3.80 10.52 -29.06
C VAL A 222 -5.12 11.03 -28.52
N SER A 223 -5.25 11.28 -27.23
CA SER A 223 -6.49 11.80 -26.63
C SER A 223 -6.29 12.29 -25.20
N GLU A 224 -7.36 12.78 -24.58
CA GLU A 224 -7.41 13.13 -23.18
C GLU A 224 -8.76 12.76 -22.56
N PHE A 225 -8.77 12.58 -21.25
CA PHE A 225 -9.97 12.35 -20.45
C PHE A 225 -9.89 13.18 -19.17
N GLY A 226 -10.98 13.86 -18.79
CA GLY A 226 -10.99 14.69 -17.59
C GLY A 226 -12.35 15.35 -17.38
N LYS A 227 -12.34 16.53 -16.78
CA LYS A 227 -13.57 17.31 -16.54
C LYS A 227 -14.45 17.41 -17.79
N PRO A 228 -15.77 17.29 -17.62
CA PRO A 228 -16.55 17.41 -16.37
C PRO A 228 -16.73 16.07 -15.59
N ASN A 229 -15.96 15.02 -15.87
CA ASN A 229 -16.13 13.73 -15.23
C ASN A 229 -15.51 13.72 -13.81
N GLY A 230 -16.24 13.11 -12.86
CA GLY A 230 -15.76 12.86 -11.50
C GLY A 230 -15.87 14.04 -10.54
N ALA A 231 -15.00 14.07 -9.53
CA ALA A 231 -14.96 15.11 -8.52
C ALA A 231 -14.66 16.48 -9.14
N PRO A 232 -15.34 17.56 -8.68
CA PRO A 232 -15.26 18.87 -9.32
C PRO A 232 -13.93 19.60 -9.04
N ASP A 233 -13.20 19.21 -7.99
CA ASP A 233 -12.04 19.91 -7.49
C ASP A 233 -10.77 19.06 -7.57
N GLY A 234 -9.61 19.72 -7.41
CA GLY A 234 -8.30 19.10 -7.31
C GLY A 234 -7.57 18.90 -8.63
N VAL A 235 -6.24 18.96 -8.55
CA VAL A 235 -5.33 18.57 -9.62
C VAL A 235 -5.22 17.05 -9.64
N TRP A 236 -5.25 16.46 -10.82
CA TRP A 236 -5.11 15.02 -11.01
C TRP A 236 -3.63 14.61 -10.93
N GLU A 237 -3.38 13.49 -10.26
CA GLU A 237 -2.05 12.90 -10.06
C GLU A 237 -2.15 11.38 -10.16
N CYS A 238 -1.03 10.73 -10.45
CA CYS A 238 -0.85 9.27 -10.43
C CYS A 238 -1.98 8.50 -11.15
N PRO A 239 -2.24 8.77 -12.43
CA PRO A 239 -3.27 8.04 -13.16
C PRO A 239 -2.85 6.59 -13.41
N ASP A 240 -3.81 5.67 -13.40
CA ASP A 240 -3.64 4.29 -13.84
C ASP A 240 -4.78 3.87 -14.77
N LEU A 241 -4.49 3.02 -15.75
CA LEU A 241 -5.46 2.54 -16.73
C LEU A 241 -5.25 1.05 -17.00
N PHE A 242 -6.24 0.24 -16.69
CA PHE A 242 -6.16 -1.22 -16.82
C PHE A 242 -7.53 -1.86 -17.09
N SER A 243 -7.53 -3.06 -17.68
CA SER A 243 -8.76 -3.83 -17.91
C SER A 243 -8.93 -4.94 -16.88
N LEU A 244 -10.19 -5.23 -16.55
CA LEU A 244 -10.59 -6.32 -15.66
C LEU A 244 -11.85 -7.02 -16.20
N PRO A 245 -11.99 -8.35 -16.00
CA PRO A 245 -13.25 -9.04 -16.21
C PRO A 245 -14.31 -8.58 -15.22
N VAL A 246 -15.56 -8.49 -15.66
CA VAL A 246 -16.71 -8.22 -14.79
C VAL A 246 -17.20 -9.56 -14.23
N ASP A 247 -17.41 -9.63 -12.92
CA ASP A 247 -17.86 -10.85 -12.22
C ASP A 247 -17.01 -12.12 -12.51
N GLY A 248 -15.77 -11.91 -12.93
CA GLY A 248 -14.85 -12.97 -13.32
C GLY A 248 -15.09 -13.54 -14.72
N ASP A 249 -16.02 -13.01 -15.52
CA ASP A 249 -16.23 -13.45 -16.91
C ASP A 249 -15.16 -12.83 -17.82
N SER A 250 -14.26 -13.66 -18.32
CA SER A 250 -13.18 -13.25 -19.23
C SER A 250 -13.68 -12.70 -20.59
N ASN A 251 -14.95 -12.93 -20.95
CA ASN A 251 -15.56 -12.43 -22.19
C ASN A 251 -16.19 -11.03 -21.98
N GLU A 252 -16.46 -10.65 -20.76
CA GLU A 252 -16.99 -9.32 -20.42
C GLU A 252 -15.95 -8.53 -19.65
N LYS A 253 -15.27 -7.60 -20.31
CA LYS A 253 -14.22 -6.78 -19.70
C LYS A 253 -14.60 -5.30 -19.73
N LYS A 254 -14.22 -4.62 -18.67
CA LYS A 254 -14.24 -3.16 -18.60
C LYS A 254 -12.87 -2.62 -18.27
N TRP A 255 -12.63 -1.40 -18.69
CA TRP A 255 -11.45 -0.64 -18.32
C TRP A 255 -11.73 0.23 -17.10
N VAL A 256 -10.75 0.30 -16.23
CA VAL A 256 -10.74 1.20 -15.07
C VAL A 256 -9.68 2.25 -15.32
N LEU A 257 -10.08 3.51 -15.23
CA LEU A 257 -9.17 4.64 -15.12
C LEU A 257 -9.24 5.11 -13.67
N ALA A 258 -8.16 4.97 -12.93
CA ALA A 258 -8.04 5.44 -11.57
C ALA A 258 -7.16 6.68 -11.53
N VAL A 259 -7.46 7.63 -10.64
CA VAL A 259 -6.70 8.87 -10.53
C VAL A 259 -6.82 9.46 -9.13
N SER A 260 -5.71 9.97 -8.62
CA SER A 260 -5.68 10.73 -7.38
C SER A 260 -6.01 12.21 -7.63
N ILE A 261 -6.63 12.84 -6.65
CA ILE A 261 -6.89 14.29 -6.63
C ILE A 261 -6.27 14.89 -5.37
N ASN A 262 -5.51 15.95 -5.52
CA ASN A 262 -4.79 16.54 -4.38
C ASN A 262 -5.69 17.30 -3.39
N ASN A 263 -6.94 17.55 -3.77
CA ASN A 263 -7.97 18.18 -2.93
C ASN A 263 -9.36 17.81 -3.41
N GLY A 264 -10.37 17.91 -2.52
CA GLY A 264 -11.78 17.65 -2.86
C GLY A 264 -12.22 16.20 -2.67
N SER A 265 -11.44 15.38 -1.96
CA SER A 265 -11.84 14.02 -1.57
C SER A 265 -13.08 14.02 -0.66
N ILE A 266 -13.82 12.92 -0.68
CA ILE A 266 -14.99 12.71 0.19
C ILE A 266 -14.63 12.76 1.68
N ALA A 267 -13.43 12.33 2.06
CA ALA A 267 -12.91 12.42 3.42
C ALA A 267 -12.28 13.78 3.75
N GLY A 268 -12.15 14.66 2.75
CA GLY A 268 -11.42 15.92 2.82
C GLY A 268 -9.95 15.78 2.38
N GLY A 269 -9.39 16.89 1.88
CA GLY A 269 -8.02 16.91 1.36
C GLY A 269 -7.83 16.05 0.12
N SER A 270 -6.73 15.34 0.08
CA SER A 270 -6.37 14.45 -1.04
C SER A 270 -7.06 13.10 -0.94
N GLY A 271 -7.31 12.45 -2.07
CA GLY A 271 -7.93 11.13 -2.13
C GLY A 271 -7.94 10.59 -3.55
N MET A 272 -8.65 9.49 -3.77
CA MET A 272 -8.58 8.77 -5.03
C MET A 272 -9.96 8.41 -5.57
N GLN A 273 -10.19 8.74 -6.84
CA GLN A 273 -11.39 8.38 -7.59
C GLN A 273 -11.07 7.44 -8.74
N TYR A 274 -12.09 6.75 -9.27
CA TYR A 274 -11.96 5.92 -10.45
C TYR A 274 -13.16 6.02 -11.38
N PHE A 275 -12.96 5.58 -12.61
CA PHE A 275 -13.98 5.51 -13.66
C PHE A 275 -14.00 4.10 -14.23
N VAL A 276 -15.20 3.60 -14.56
CA VAL A 276 -15.39 2.34 -15.26
C VAL A 276 -15.89 2.62 -16.66
N GLY A 277 -15.30 2.00 -17.67
CA GLY A 277 -15.66 2.31 -19.04
C GLY A 277 -15.02 1.40 -20.07
N ASN A 278 -14.76 1.95 -21.25
CA ASN A 278 -14.14 1.25 -22.36
C ASN A 278 -12.92 2.02 -22.86
N PHE A 279 -11.93 1.29 -23.38
CA PHE A 279 -10.72 1.86 -23.96
C PHE A 279 -10.35 1.09 -25.23
N ASP A 280 -10.11 1.81 -26.32
CA ASP A 280 -9.82 1.25 -27.65
C ASP A 280 -8.34 1.28 -28.05
N GLY A 281 -7.45 1.54 -27.09
CA GLY A 281 -6.02 1.74 -27.30
C GLY A 281 -5.65 3.21 -27.53
N LYS A 282 -6.62 4.12 -27.60
CA LYS A 282 -6.40 5.56 -27.81
C LYS A 282 -7.31 6.43 -26.94
N THR A 283 -8.58 6.05 -26.82
CA THR A 283 -9.61 6.91 -26.17
C THR A 283 -10.31 6.12 -25.07
N PHE A 284 -10.38 6.69 -23.89
CA PHE A 284 -11.20 6.19 -22.78
C PHE A 284 -12.59 6.85 -22.79
N THR A 285 -13.63 6.03 -22.59
CA THR A 285 -15.03 6.46 -22.49
C THR A 285 -15.61 5.98 -21.16
N ASN A 286 -16.11 6.89 -20.33
CA ASN A 286 -16.74 6.57 -19.06
C ASN A 286 -18.19 6.05 -19.27
N ASP A 287 -18.54 4.94 -18.63
CA ASP A 287 -19.89 4.36 -18.69
C ASP A 287 -20.88 5.05 -17.72
N ASN A 288 -20.38 5.76 -16.71
CA ASN A 288 -21.21 6.43 -15.72
C ASN A 288 -21.49 7.90 -16.14
N PRO A 289 -22.57 8.50 -15.64
CA PRO A 289 -22.80 9.93 -15.81
C PRO A 289 -21.59 10.76 -15.33
N ALA A 290 -21.30 11.85 -16.02
CA ALA A 290 -20.11 12.67 -15.74
C ALA A 290 -20.05 13.20 -14.29
N ASN A 291 -21.19 13.46 -13.66
CA ASN A 291 -21.30 13.91 -12.28
C ASN A 291 -21.27 12.77 -11.23
N THR A 292 -21.04 11.52 -11.65
CA THR A 292 -20.88 10.38 -10.75
C THR A 292 -19.42 10.25 -10.35
N THR A 293 -19.11 10.44 -9.07
CA THR A 293 -17.78 10.20 -8.52
C THR A 293 -17.75 8.83 -7.84
N LEU A 294 -16.88 7.95 -8.31
CA LEU A 294 -16.62 6.66 -7.69
C LEU A 294 -15.32 6.78 -6.87
N TRP A 295 -15.42 6.63 -5.57
CA TRP A 295 -14.28 6.73 -4.67
C TRP A 295 -13.61 5.36 -4.49
N ALA A 296 -12.29 5.33 -4.60
CA ALA A 296 -11.50 4.11 -4.36
C ALA A 296 -11.41 3.77 -2.88
N ASP A 297 -11.40 4.77 -2.03
CA ASP A 297 -11.39 4.65 -0.57
C ASP A 297 -12.19 5.81 0.03
N TYR A 298 -12.82 5.58 1.16
CA TYR A 298 -13.64 6.56 1.87
C TYR A 298 -12.96 7.12 3.12
N GLY A 299 -11.77 6.61 3.45
CA GLY A 299 -10.89 7.16 4.48
C GLY A 299 -10.06 8.34 3.98
N ALA A 300 -9.39 8.99 4.90
CA ALA A 300 -8.56 10.14 4.56
C ALA A 300 -7.16 9.76 4.05
N ASP A 301 -6.71 8.53 4.29
CA ASP A 301 -5.31 8.14 4.10
C ASP A 301 -5.13 7.06 3.02
N PHE A 302 -5.62 7.34 1.80
CA PHE A 302 -5.42 6.49 0.63
C PHE A 302 -5.21 7.34 -0.61
N TYR A 303 -3.96 7.43 -1.08
CA TYR A 303 -3.56 8.33 -2.16
C TYR A 303 -2.52 7.71 -3.09
N ALA A 304 -2.43 8.21 -4.33
CA ALA A 304 -1.46 7.80 -5.35
C ALA A 304 -1.45 6.28 -5.64
N GLY A 305 -2.58 5.60 -5.44
CA GLY A 305 -2.68 4.16 -5.65
C GLY A 305 -2.48 3.78 -7.11
N VAL A 306 -1.55 2.84 -7.37
CA VAL A 306 -1.25 2.32 -8.71
C VAL A 306 -1.08 0.81 -8.67
N THR A 307 -1.28 0.17 -9.84
CA THR A 307 -1.23 -1.29 -9.96
C THR A 307 0.17 -1.79 -10.35
N TRP A 308 0.48 -3.05 -9.99
CA TRP A 308 1.65 -3.75 -10.53
C TRP A 308 1.48 -4.04 -12.02
N SER A 309 2.54 -3.76 -12.79
CA SER A 309 2.70 -4.24 -14.16
C SER A 309 3.17 -5.70 -14.14
N ASP A 310 2.79 -6.48 -15.15
CA ASP A 310 3.23 -7.87 -15.37
C ASP A 310 2.92 -8.85 -14.22
N ASP A 311 2.01 -8.50 -13.28
CA ASP A 311 1.54 -9.43 -12.25
C ASP A 311 1.00 -10.72 -12.89
N PRO A 312 1.35 -11.92 -12.39
CA PRO A 312 0.94 -13.21 -12.97
C PRO A 312 -0.57 -13.38 -13.16
N ASP A 313 -1.39 -12.80 -12.28
CA ASP A 313 -2.86 -12.87 -12.36
C ASP A 313 -3.51 -11.64 -13.02
N HIS A 314 -2.74 -10.77 -13.65
CA HIS A 314 -3.19 -9.48 -14.20
C HIS A 314 -4.38 -9.56 -15.20
N LYS A 315 -4.68 -10.74 -15.72
CA LYS A 315 -5.83 -10.97 -16.62
C LYS A 315 -7.15 -11.12 -15.87
N ASN A 316 -7.14 -11.51 -14.62
CA ASN A 316 -8.31 -11.79 -13.79
C ASN A 316 -8.53 -10.73 -12.71
N SER A 317 -7.45 -10.20 -12.17
CA SER A 317 -7.47 -9.19 -11.10
C SER A 317 -6.25 -8.29 -11.22
N ARG A 318 -6.22 -7.21 -10.44
CA ARG A 318 -5.02 -6.37 -10.30
C ARG A 318 -4.62 -6.30 -8.84
N LEU A 319 -3.32 -6.19 -8.63
CA LEU A 319 -2.76 -5.85 -7.32
C LEU A 319 -2.41 -4.38 -7.30
N TRP A 320 -2.78 -3.68 -6.26
CA TRP A 320 -2.36 -2.31 -6.02
C TRP A 320 -2.09 -2.02 -4.55
N LEU A 321 -1.46 -0.92 -4.28
CA LEU A 321 -1.38 -0.28 -2.97
C LEU A 321 -1.28 1.24 -3.16
N ALA A 322 -1.46 1.97 -2.07
CA ALA A 322 -1.47 3.42 -2.07
C ALA A 322 -0.65 4.00 -0.93
N TRP A 323 -0.27 5.24 -1.03
CA TRP A 323 0.29 6.01 0.06
C TRP A 323 -0.76 6.23 1.15
N MET A 324 -0.47 5.74 2.35
CA MET A 324 -1.34 5.89 3.51
C MET A 324 -1.03 7.23 4.18
N SER A 325 -1.50 8.30 3.60
CA SER A 325 -1.47 9.64 4.17
C SER A 325 -2.37 10.60 3.39
N ASN A 326 -2.40 11.87 3.82
CA ASN A 326 -3.15 12.95 3.19
C ASN A 326 -2.28 14.20 3.11
N TRP A 327 -2.27 14.87 1.96
CA TRP A 327 -1.46 16.06 1.74
C TRP A 327 -1.76 17.21 2.71
N GLN A 328 -2.95 17.23 3.33
CA GLN A 328 -3.29 18.24 4.32
C GLN A 328 -2.35 18.23 5.53
N TYR A 329 -1.91 17.04 5.98
CA TYR A 329 -1.13 16.88 7.22
C TYR A 329 0.08 15.96 7.13
N ALA A 330 0.38 15.41 5.96
CA ALA A 330 1.45 14.42 5.84
C ALA A 330 2.81 14.86 6.38
N ASN A 331 3.14 16.15 6.25
CA ASN A 331 4.39 16.72 6.76
C ASN A 331 4.42 16.86 8.29
N ASP A 332 3.28 16.77 8.96
CA ASP A 332 3.12 17.14 10.37
C ASP A 332 2.74 15.98 11.28
N THR A 333 2.55 14.77 10.72
CA THR A 333 2.27 13.54 11.49
C THR A 333 3.33 13.34 12.59
N PRO A 334 2.95 12.78 13.78
CA PRO A 334 3.79 12.74 14.97
C PRO A 334 4.85 11.61 14.94
N THR A 335 5.52 11.42 13.79
CA THR A 335 6.63 10.50 13.60
C THR A 335 7.93 11.27 13.41
N SER A 336 9.07 10.76 13.84
CA SER A 336 10.31 11.51 13.92
C SER A 336 11.46 10.98 13.06
N THR A 337 11.67 9.68 13.03
CA THR A 337 12.77 9.03 12.30
C THR A 337 12.35 8.54 10.91
N TRP A 338 11.09 8.33 10.73
CA TRP A 338 10.44 7.88 9.49
C TRP A 338 9.12 8.63 9.31
N ARG A 339 8.61 8.70 8.11
CA ARG A 339 7.30 9.29 7.85
C ARG A 339 6.63 8.64 6.67
N SER A 340 5.34 8.28 6.88
CA SER A 340 4.44 7.62 5.96
C SER A 340 4.58 6.10 5.89
N ALA A 341 3.51 5.46 5.47
CA ALA A 341 3.41 4.04 5.20
C ALA A 341 2.67 3.83 3.88
N PHE A 342 2.67 2.62 3.37
CA PHE A 342 1.70 2.19 2.36
C PHE A 342 0.54 1.45 3.01
N SER A 343 -0.62 1.47 2.34
CA SER A 343 -1.76 0.61 2.66
C SER A 343 -1.37 -0.86 2.53
N LEU A 344 -2.23 -1.76 2.98
CA LEU A 344 -2.12 -3.17 2.59
C LEU A 344 -2.13 -3.29 1.06
N VAL A 345 -1.41 -4.29 0.55
CA VAL A 345 -1.59 -4.70 -0.84
C VAL A 345 -2.98 -5.27 -0.99
N ARG A 346 -3.74 -4.77 -1.96
CA ARG A 346 -5.11 -5.17 -2.24
C ARG A 346 -5.23 -5.80 -3.61
N LYS A 347 -6.04 -6.85 -3.68
CA LYS A 347 -6.55 -7.40 -4.92
C LYS A 347 -7.80 -6.62 -5.32
N ILE A 348 -7.86 -6.16 -6.56
CA ILE A 348 -9.01 -5.45 -7.13
C ILE A 348 -9.67 -6.26 -8.24
N GLU A 349 -11.00 -6.26 -8.23
CA GLU A 349 -11.88 -6.92 -9.18
C GLU A 349 -13.04 -6.00 -9.53
N LEU A 350 -13.73 -6.28 -10.65
CA LEU A 350 -14.98 -5.61 -10.98
C LEU A 350 -16.16 -6.53 -10.68
N LYS A 351 -17.16 -5.99 -9.99
CA LYS A 351 -18.41 -6.69 -9.66
C LYS A 351 -19.62 -5.88 -10.10
N THR A 352 -20.67 -6.57 -10.50
CA THR A 352 -21.99 -6.00 -10.73
C THR A 352 -22.70 -5.84 -9.39
N LEU A 353 -22.81 -4.60 -8.93
CA LEU A 353 -23.56 -4.22 -7.74
C LEU A 353 -24.89 -3.58 -8.13
N PRO A 354 -25.85 -3.39 -7.21
CA PRO A 354 -27.14 -2.75 -7.52
C PRO A 354 -27.03 -1.39 -8.20
N GLU A 355 -26.01 -0.62 -7.88
CA GLU A 355 -25.73 0.70 -8.46
C GLU A 355 -24.89 0.66 -9.75
N GLY A 356 -24.56 -0.53 -10.26
CA GLY A 356 -23.79 -0.75 -11.49
C GLY A 356 -22.46 -1.47 -11.27
N ILE A 357 -21.61 -1.53 -12.30
CA ILE A 357 -20.29 -2.16 -12.20
C ILE A 357 -19.38 -1.29 -11.32
N ARG A 358 -18.81 -1.90 -10.28
CA ARG A 358 -17.95 -1.24 -9.28
C ARG A 358 -16.68 -2.04 -9.04
N MET A 359 -15.64 -1.33 -8.64
CA MET A 359 -14.40 -1.93 -8.16
C MET A 359 -14.60 -2.41 -6.71
N VAL A 360 -14.27 -3.66 -6.45
CA VAL A 360 -14.19 -4.24 -5.11
C VAL A 360 -12.74 -4.55 -4.78
N GLN A 361 -12.39 -4.43 -3.50
CA GLN A 361 -11.01 -4.52 -3.05
C GLN A 361 -10.91 -5.46 -1.86
N THR A 362 -10.06 -6.46 -1.94
CA THR A 362 -9.80 -7.38 -0.84
C THR A 362 -8.32 -7.39 -0.47
N PRO A 363 -7.97 -7.55 0.82
CA PRO A 363 -6.59 -7.75 1.21
C PRO A 363 -6.02 -8.99 0.53
N VAL A 364 -4.75 -8.95 0.13
CA VAL A 364 -4.11 -10.12 -0.50
C VAL A 364 -4.10 -11.33 0.45
N PRO A 365 -4.38 -12.54 -0.05
CA PRO A 365 -4.49 -13.73 0.79
C PRO A 365 -3.18 -14.11 1.49
N GLN A 366 -2.06 -13.62 1.03
CA GLN A 366 -0.74 -13.83 1.62
C GLN A 366 -0.64 -13.29 3.06
N LEU A 367 -1.44 -12.30 3.44
CA LEU A 367 -1.51 -11.80 4.82
C LEU A 367 -1.93 -12.88 5.83
N LYS A 368 -2.65 -13.91 5.38
CA LYS A 368 -3.08 -15.02 6.24
C LYS A 368 -1.91 -15.79 6.87
N GLN A 369 -0.70 -15.74 6.26
CA GLN A 369 0.49 -16.37 6.84
C GLN A 369 0.95 -15.71 8.14
N LEU A 370 0.53 -14.47 8.41
CA LEU A 370 0.87 -13.73 9.64
C LEU A 370 -0.08 -14.05 10.81
N ARG A 371 -1.15 -14.83 10.59
CA ARG A 371 -2.24 -15.01 11.56
C ARG A 371 -1.90 -15.97 12.67
N HIS A 372 -2.19 -15.56 13.90
CA HIS A 372 -2.35 -16.45 15.05
C HIS A 372 -3.75 -16.26 15.62
N SER A 373 -4.56 -17.33 15.64
CA SER A 373 -5.94 -17.26 16.12
C SER A 373 -6.00 -16.95 17.61
N ILE A 374 -6.75 -15.90 17.97
CA ILE A 374 -6.99 -15.51 19.37
C ILE A 374 -8.36 -16.01 19.82
N LYS A 375 -9.42 -15.72 19.07
CA LYS A 375 -10.80 -15.99 19.48
C LYS A 375 -11.71 -16.22 18.27
N SER A 376 -12.68 -17.11 18.44
CA SER A 376 -13.80 -17.27 17.52
C SER A 376 -15.10 -17.31 18.31
N ILE A 377 -16.13 -16.63 17.79
CA ILE A 377 -17.49 -16.57 18.36
C ILE A 377 -18.47 -16.84 17.23
N SER A 378 -19.57 -17.54 17.53
CA SER A 378 -20.67 -17.78 16.60
C SER A 378 -22.02 -17.59 17.27
N ASP A 379 -22.99 -17.09 16.52
CA ASP A 379 -24.41 -16.97 16.92
C ASP A 379 -24.61 -16.30 18.29
N GLN A 380 -23.97 -15.14 18.48
CA GLN A 380 -23.97 -14.42 19.75
C GLN A 380 -24.78 -13.14 19.69
N GLU A 381 -25.70 -12.93 20.63
CA GLU A 381 -26.32 -11.62 20.81
C GLU A 381 -25.35 -10.64 21.46
N VAL A 382 -25.19 -9.47 20.85
CA VAL A 382 -24.40 -8.35 21.38
C VAL A 382 -25.35 -7.34 21.99
N GLN A 383 -25.15 -7.02 23.28
CA GLN A 383 -25.98 -6.12 24.05
C GLN A 383 -25.22 -4.87 24.48
N PRO A 384 -25.89 -3.72 24.61
CA PRO A 384 -25.26 -2.48 25.06
C PRO A 384 -24.56 -2.64 26.43
N GLY A 385 -23.35 -2.11 26.54
CA GLY A 385 -22.60 -2.08 27.79
C GLY A 385 -21.91 -3.40 28.20
N ILE A 386 -22.03 -4.46 27.40
CA ILE A 386 -21.37 -5.74 27.65
C ILE A 386 -20.24 -5.95 26.65
N ASN A 387 -18.99 -5.83 27.10
CA ASN A 387 -17.83 -6.14 26.26
C ASN A 387 -17.41 -7.61 26.44
N GLN A 388 -17.70 -8.43 25.44
CA GLN A 388 -17.35 -9.86 25.40
C GLN A 388 -15.87 -10.11 25.02
N LEU A 389 -15.11 -9.05 24.69
CA LEU A 389 -13.72 -9.09 24.25
C LEU A 389 -12.78 -8.38 25.25
N SER A 390 -13.22 -8.15 26.48
CA SER A 390 -12.45 -7.41 27.51
C SER A 390 -11.13 -8.08 27.90
N ASP A 391 -10.99 -9.36 27.62
CA ASP A 391 -9.78 -10.17 27.83
C ASP A 391 -8.77 -10.09 26.68
N ILE A 392 -9.14 -9.46 25.55
CA ILE A 392 -8.30 -9.37 24.36
C ILE A 392 -7.58 -8.03 24.30
N ASN A 393 -6.27 -8.10 24.07
CA ASN A 393 -5.39 -6.97 23.86
C ASN A 393 -4.49 -7.24 22.65
N GLY A 394 -4.20 -6.21 21.88
CA GLY A 394 -3.29 -6.30 20.74
C GLY A 394 -3.07 -4.97 20.04
N GLU A 395 -1.86 -4.78 19.50
CA GLU A 395 -1.52 -3.64 18.67
C GLU A 395 -1.69 -3.96 17.17
N THR A 396 -1.56 -5.25 16.82
CA THR A 396 -1.64 -5.77 15.46
C THR A 396 -2.70 -6.86 15.40
N LEU A 397 -3.88 -6.50 14.90
CA LEU A 397 -5.04 -7.38 14.89
C LEU A 397 -5.65 -7.45 13.50
N GLU A 398 -6.21 -8.62 13.21
CA GLU A 398 -7.14 -8.81 12.11
C GLU A 398 -8.46 -9.34 12.67
N ILE A 399 -9.57 -8.69 12.31
CA ILE A 399 -10.91 -8.98 12.79
C ILE A 399 -11.80 -9.24 11.59
N VAL A 400 -12.41 -10.42 11.55
CA VAL A 400 -13.38 -10.80 10.50
C VAL A 400 -14.71 -11.06 11.19
N ALA A 401 -15.72 -10.24 10.89
CA ALA A 401 -17.02 -10.30 11.55
C ALA A 401 -18.17 -10.28 10.54
N GLU A 402 -19.21 -11.05 10.82
CA GLU A 402 -20.49 -11.02 10.11
C GLU A 402 -21.61 -10.75 11.12
N PHE A 403 -22.39 -9.69 10.88
CA PHE A 403 -23.54 -9.30 11.68
C PHE A 403 -24.84 -9.56 10.92
N GLN A 404 -25.86 -10.06 11.62
CA GLN A 404 -27.23 -10.14 11.13
C GLN A 404 -27.88 -8.77 11.29
N VAL A 405 -28.47 -8.27 10.20
CA VAL A 405 -29.17 -6.97 10.17
C VAL A 405 -30.52 -7.17 9.52
N ASP A 406 -31.52 -7.48 10.34
CA ASP A 406 -32.90 -7.77 9.92
C ASP A 406 -33.91 -7.00 10.79
N GLU A 407 -35.19 -7.38 10.71
CA GLU A 407 -36.28 -6.77 11.48
C GLU A 407 -36.14 -6.91 13.00
N ASN A 408 -35.37 -7.90 13.47
CA ASN A 408 -35.13 -8.13 14.90
C ASN A 408 -33.97 -7.30 15.44
N THR A 409 -33.15 -6.71 14.55
CA THR A 409 -32.03 -5.86 14.93
C THR A 409 -32.56 -4.52 15.46
N THR A 410 -32.30 -4.25 16.74
CA THR A 410 -32.73 -3.00 17.39
C THR A 410 -31.58 -1.98 17.50
N ALA A 411 -30.33 -2.42 17.36
CA ALA A 411 -29.17 -1.55 17.41
C ALA A 411 -29.22 -0.43 16.36
N ASP A 412 -28.90 0.80 16.77
CA ASP A 412 -28.69 1.93 15.86
C ASP A 412 -27.30 1.89 15.24
N GLU A 413 -26.31 1.46 16.02
CA GLU A 413 -24.91 1.36 15.62
C GLU A 413 -24.26 0.15 16.31
N PHE A 414 -23.34 -0.55 15.61
CA PHE A 414 -22.59 -1.68 16.16
C PHE A 414 -21.25 -1.86 15.46
N GLY A 415 -20.30 -2.51 16.13
CA GLY A 415 -18.97 -2.76 15.60
C GLY A 415 -17.92 -2.94 16.68
N PHE A 416 -16.74 -2.38 16.47
CA PHE A 416 -15.58 -2.57 17.33
C PHE A 416 -14.96 -1.24 17.73
N LYS A 417 -14.44 -1.20 18.97
CA LYS A 417 -13.50 -0.18 19.40
C LYS A 417 -12.14 -0.84 19.50
N VAL A 418 -11.22 -0.39 18.65
CA VAL A 418 -9.86 -0.90 18.57
C VAL A 418 -8.88 0.12 19.13
N ARG A 419 -7.67 -0.31 19.48
CA ARG A 419 -6.67 0.55 20.13
C ARG A 419 -7.28 1.32 21.30
N LYS A 420 -8.08 0.60 22.09
CA LYS A 420 -8.77 1.16 23.24
C LYS A 420 -7.87 1.24 24.46
N GLY A 421 -7.80 2.40 25.06
CA GLY A 421 -7.13 2.72 26.32
C GLY A 421 -8.01 3.56 27.21
N GLU A 422 -7.43 4.16 28.23
CA GLU A 422 -8.16 5.05 29.14
C GLU A 422 -8.71 6.30 28.44
N ARG A 423 -7.93 6.85 27.51
CA ARG A 423 -8.22 8.13 26.81
C ARG A 423 -8.36 8.01 25.30
N ASN A 424 -7.97 6.87 24.76
CA ASN A 424 -7.94 6.64 23.33
C ASN A 424 -8.89 5.52 22.95
N GLU A 425 -9.54 5.65 21.83
CA GLU A 425 -10.24 4.59 21.11
C GLU A 425 -10.44 5.00 19.64
N THR A 426 -10.32 4.03 18.75
CA THR A 426 -10.78 4.16 17.37
C THR A 426 -12.01 3.30 17.20
N THR A 427 -13.11 3.89 16.77
CA THR A 427 -14.37 3.15 16.60
C THR A 427 -14.56 2.79 15.13
N VAL A 428 -14.81 1.52 14.87
CA VAL A 428 -15.14 0.97 13.55
C VAL A 428 -16.52 0.36 13.63
N GLY A 429 -17.45 0.76 12.78
CA GLY A 429 -18.80 0.24 12.91
C GLY A 429 -19.68 0.45 11.70
N PHE A 430 -20.92 -0.02 11.86
CA PHE A 430 -22.02 0.20 10.91
C PHE A 430 -23.14 0.96 11.58
N GLY A 431 -23.52 2.07 10.97
CA GLY A 431 -24.67 2.89 11.35
C GLY A 431 -25.91 2.44 10.57
N ARG A 432 -26.84 1.76 11.24
CA ARG A 432 -27.99 1.12 10.60
C ARG A 432 -28.97 2.14 10.00
N GLN A 433 -29.19 3.26 10.67
CA GLN A 433 -30.15 4.28 10.20
C GLN A 433 -29.71 4.92 8.89
N ASN A 434 -28.41 5.18 8.72
CA ASN A 434 -27.85 5.82 7.54
C ASN A 434 -27.33 4.82 6.49
N GLY A 435 -27.22 3.52 6.86
CA GLY A 435 -26.62 2.51 6.00
C GLY A 435 -25.15 2.83 5.69
N THR A 436 -24.36 3.15 6.72
CA THR A 436 -22.95 3.55 6.54
C THR A 436 -22.00 2.70 7.36
N LEU A 437 -20.95 2.22 6.70
CA LEU A 437 -19.71 1.76 7.35
C LEU A 437 -18.92 3.00 7.78
N PHE A 438 -18.26 2.97 8.93
CA PHE A 438 -17.49 4.12 9.38
C PHE A 438 -16.23 3.75 10.17
N VAL A 439 -15.28 4.68 10.17
CA VAL A 439 -14.16 4.76 11.10
C VAL A 439 -14.21 6.13 11.79
N ASP A 440 -14.30 6.14 13.10
CA ASP A 440 -14.25 7.34 13.92
C ASP A 440 -12.90 7.38 14.65
N ARG A 441 -12.02 8.30 14.20
CA ARG A 441 -10.71 8.54 14.80
C ARG A 441 -10.64 9.82 15.63
N THR A 442 -11.77 10.38 16.02
CA THR A 442 -11.82 11.61 16.82
C THR A 442 -11.15 11.48 18.19
N ARG A 443 -10.99 10.25 18.69
CA ARG A 443 -10.35 9.92 19.97
C ARG A 443 -9.19 8.95 19.82
N SER A 444 -8.54 8.89 18.67
CA SER A 444 -7.53 7.88 18.33
C SER A 444 -6.09 8.30 18.72
N GLY A 445 -5.92 9.10 19.76
CA GLY A 445 -4.64 9.51 20.30
C GLY A 445 -4.20 10.91 19.85
N ILE A 446 -2.92 11.06 19.49
CA ILE A 446 -2.36 12.35 19.07
C ILE A 446 -3.05 12.82 17.79
N SER A 447 -3.66 14.00 17.82
CA SER A 447 -4.41 14.57 16.71
C SER A 447 -4.27 16.09 16.57
N ASP A 448 -3.61 16.74 17.50
CA ASP A 448 -3.46 18.19 17.58
C ASP A 448 -2.42 18.79 16.61
N PHE A 449 -1.74 17.93 15.85
CA PHE A 449 -0.81 18.36 14.79
C PHE A 449 -1.53 18.94 13.56
N HIS A 450 -2.83 18.65 13.35
CA HIS A 450 -3.63 19.23 12.27
C HIS A 450 -5.13 19.19 12.56
N GLY A 451 -5.82 20.32 12.31
CA GLY A 451 -7.24 20.47 12.63
C GLY A 451 -8.20 19.55 11.84
N ASP A 452 -7.76 19.05 10.68
CA ASP A 452 -8.56 18.15 9.85
C ASP A 452 -8.32 16.67 10.14
N PHE A 453 -7.44 16.31 11.08
CA PHE A 453 -7.09 14.91 11.32
C PHE A 453 -8.18 14.15 12.11
N ALA A 454 -8.64 14.69 13.23
CA ALA A 454 -9.58 14.02 14.13
C ALA A 454 -11.02 14.09 13.57
N LYS A 455 -11.38 13.12 12.72
CA LYS A 455 -12.69 13.05 12.05
C LYS A 455 -13.28 11.65 12.08
N ARG A 456 -14.57 11.54 11.78
CA ARG A 456 -15.28 10.32 11.44
C ARG A 456 -15.44 10.28 9.92
N HIS A 457 -15.00 9.18 9.29
CA HIS A 457 -15.13 8.92 7.87
C HIS A 457 -16.19 7.85 7.63
N GLU A 458 -17.04 8.03 6.61
CA GLU A 458 -18.19 7.18 6.37
C GLU A 458 -18.27 6.77 4.89
N ALA A 459 -18.64 5.52 4.67
CA ALA A 459 -18.88 4.94 3.36
C ALA A 459 -20.32 4.38 3.29
N PRO A 460 -21.12 4.68 2.25
CA PRO A 460 -22.44 4.08 2.09
C PRO A 460 -22.28 2.57 1.88
N LEU A 461 -22.91 1.75 2.73
CA LEU A 461 -22.84 0.30 2.65
C LEU A 461 -24.23 -0.31 2.74
N THR A 462 -24.63 -1.06 1.73
CA THR A 462 -25.95 -1.69 1.68
C THR A 462 -25.94 -3.01 2.42
N VAL A 463 -26.96 -3.25 3.27
CA VAL A 463 -27.17 -4.56 3.90
C VAL A 463 -27.51 -5.58 2.81
N GLN A 464 -26.78 -6.68 2.74
CA GLN A 464 -26.97 -7.73 1.74
C GLN A 464 -27.44 -9.01 2.39
N ASN A 465 -28.52 -9.60 1.91
CA ASN A 465 -29.08 -10.83 2.47
C ASN A 465 -29.26 -10.78 4.00
N ASN A 466 -29.70 -9.64 4.52
CA ASN A 466 -29.80 -9.33 5.95
C ASN A 466 -28.47 -9.40 6.71
N LYS A 467 -27.34 -9.12 6.06
CA LYS A 467 -26.02 -9.21 6.66
C LYS A 467 -25.14 -7.99 6.32
N VAL A 468 -24.24 -7.69 7.22
CA VAL A 468 -23.12 -6.79 7.04
C VAL A 468 -21.85 -7.52 7.47
N THR A 469 -20.83 -7.50 6.62
CA THR A 469 -19.51 -8.04 6.98
C THR A 469 -18.52 -6.91 7.15
N MET A 470 -17.60 -7.09 8.11
CA MET A 470 -16.48 -6.20 8.37
C MET A 470 -15.20 -7.03 8.45
N HIS A 471 -14.22 -6.71 7.59
CA HIS A 471 -12.88 -7.24 7.67
C HIS A 471 -11.95 -6.09 8.03
N ILE A 472 -11.39 -6.11 9.23
CA ILE A 472 -10.67 -4.97 9.83
C ILE A 472 -9.23 -5.38 10.07
N PHE A 473 -8.30 -4.52 9.66
CA PHE A 473 -6.88 -4.63 9.99
C PHE A 473 -6.48 -3.46 10.87
N VAL A 474 -5.82 -3.76 11.98
CA VAL A 474 -5.33 -2.79 12.95
C VAL A 474 -3.83 -2.94 13.06
N ASP A 475 -3.09 -1.86 12.82
CA ASP A 475 -1.66 -1.79 13.10
C ASP A 475 -1.39 -0.69 14.16
N ARG A 476 -0.16 -0.48 14.51
CA ARG A 476 0.21 0.51 15.53
C ARG A 476 -0.29 1.91 15.23
N SER A 477 -0.35 2.27 13.96
CA SER A 477 -0.74 3.60 13.52
C SER A 477 -1.74 3.63 12.36
N SER A 478 -2.50 2.56 12.16
CA SER A 478 -3.50 2.53 11.09
C SER A 478 -4.67 1.59 11.39
N VAL A 479 -5.79 1.89 10.73
CA VAL A 479 -6.96 1.02 10.62
C VAL A 479 -7.41 0.98 9.16
N GLU A 480 -7.52 -0.22 8.59
CA GLU A 480 -8.12 -0.44 7.28
C GLU A 480 -9.35 -1.34 7.44
N VAL A 481 -10.48 -0.93 6.87
CA VAL A 481 -11.76 -1.62 7.00
C VAL A 481 -12.35 -1.92 5.63
N PHE A 482 -12.67 -3.18 5.39
CA PHE A 482 -13.30 -3.68 4.18
C PHE A 482 -14.71 -4.16 4.51
N GLY A 483 -15.72 -3.42 4.04
CA GLY A 483 -17.13 -3.75 4.22
C GLY A 483 -17.67 -4.60 3.07
N ASN A 484 -18.52 -5.59 3.38
CA ASN A 484 -19.16 -6.48 2.41
C ASN A 484 -18.19 -7.01 1.35
N GLU A 485 -17.15 -7.74 1.82
CA GLU A 485 -16.12 -8.32 0.94
C GLU A 485 -15.37 -7.27 0.09
N GLY A 486 -15.24 -6.04 0.60
CA GLY A 486 -14.47 -4.99 -0.05
C GLY A 486 -15.24 -4.09 -1.02
N GLU A 487 -16.57 -4.09 -0.97
CA GLU A 487 -17.39 -3.13 -1.73
C GLU A 487 -17.13 -1.68 -1.33
N ARG A 488 -16.83 -1.48 -0.05
CA ARG A 488 -16.42 -0.18 0.51
C ARG A 488 -15.21 -0.38 1.41
N VAL A 489 -14.28 0.54 1.29
CA VAL A 489 -13.05 0.51 2.08
C VAL A 489 -12.83 1.86 2.73
N ILE A 490 -12.35 1.85 3.97
CA ILE A 490 -11.94 3.04 4.72
C ILE A 490 -10.54 2.79 5.26
N THR A 491 -9.62 3.69 4.92
CA THR A 491 -8.22 3.65 5.36
C THR A 491 -7.88 4.92 6.13
N ASP A 492 -7.51 4.75 7.40
CA ASP A 492 -7.21 5.86 8.29
C ASP A 492 -5.94 5.63 9.11
N GLN A 493 -5.06 6.63 9.15
CA GLN A 493 -3.99 6.70 10.15
C GLN A 493 -4.56 7.04 11.53
N ILE A 494 -3.92 6.52 12.56
CA ILE A 494 -4.21 6.78 13.97
C ILE A 494 -2.91 6.87 14.76
N PHE A 495 -2.90 7.60 15.89
CA PHE A 495 -1.69 7.75 16.71
C PHE A 495 -1.99 7.54 18.20
N PRO A 496 -2.48 6.34 18.60
CA PRO A 496 -2.88 6.04 19.96
C PRO A 496 -1.68 5.89 20.90
N ASP A 497 -1.91 6.07 22.20
CA ASP A 497 -0.93 5.74 23.22
C ASP A 497 -0.51 4.25 23.09
N ALA A 498 0.76 3.94 23.37
CA ALA A 498 1.27 2.56 23.29
C ALA A 498 0.51 1.60 24.24
N SER A 499 -0.01 2.10 25.35
CA SER A 499 -0.83 1.32 26.30
C SER A 499 -2.27 1.05 25.81
N ALA A 500 -2.72 1.74 24.74
CA ALA A 500 -4.04 1.54 24.17
C ALA A 500 -4.05 0.27 23.29
N THR A 501 -4.19 -0.88 23.92
CA THR A 501 -4.18 -2.21 23.26
C THR A 501 -5.50 -2.95 23.35
N GLY A 502 -6.51 -2.39 24.07
CA GLY A 502 -7.79 -3.03 24.32
C GLY A 502 -8.67 -3.12 23.08
N LEU A 503 -9.56 -4.11 23.11
CA LEU A 503 -10.58 -4.38 22.09
C LEU A 503 -11.97 -4.44 22.75
N GLU A 504 -12.97 -3.81 22.11
CA GLU A 504 -14.36 -3.89 22.52
C GLU A 504 -15.25 -4.21 21.33
N LEU A 505 -16.10 -5.22 21.48
CA LEU A 505 -17.27 -5.43 20.64
C LEU A 505 -18.43 -4.65 21.27
N TYR A 506 -19.04 -3.73 20.55
CA TYR A 506 -20.06 -2.85 21.09
C TYR A 506 -21.30 -2.75 20.21
N THR A 507 -22.39 -2.35 20.83
CA THR A 507 -23.63 -1.91 20.18
C THR A 507 -24.19 -0.71 20.91
N ALA A 508 -24.93 0.12 20.20
CA ALA A 508 -25.64 1.29 20.73
C ALA A 508 -27.09 1.29 20.24
N GLY A 509 -28.02 1.79 21.07
CA GLY A 509 -29.43 1.91 20.72
C GLY A 509 -30.23 0.59 20.79
N GLY A 510 -29.58 -0.56 20.99
CA GLY A 510 -30.23 -1.87 21.06
C GLY A 510 -29.27 -3.02 20.78
N ASN A 511 -29.84 -4.19 20.48
CA ASN A 511 -29.09 -5.44 20.28
C ASN A 511 -28.87 -5.71 18.79
N VAL A 512 -27.78 -6.46 18.50
CA VAL A 512 -27.49 -7.03 17.19
C VAL A 512 -27.00 -8.46 17.35
N THR A 513 -27.29 -9.33 16.40
CA THR A 513 -26.75 -10.69 16.36
C THR A 513 -25.44 -10.71 15.60
N LEU A 514 -24.40 -11.23 16.20
CA LEU A 514 -23.12 -11.55 15.60
C LEU A 514 -23.18 -13.00 15.10
N ASN A 515 -23.27 -13.22 13.80
CA ASN A 515 -23.30 -14.56 13.20
C ASN A 515 -21.94 -15.26 13.35
N SER A 516 -20.86 -14.53 13.08
CA SER A 516 -19.50 -15.05 13.23
C SER A 516 -18.49 -13.95 13.53
N LEU A 517 -17.46 -14.28 14.29
CA LEU A 517 -16.32 -13.43 14.58
C LEU A 517 -15.05 -14.30 14.65
N HIS A 518 -14.02 -13.86 13.97
CA HIS A 518 -12.69 -14.42 14.08
C HIS A 518 -11.70 -13.28 14.33
N ILE A 519 -10.88 -13.43 15.38
CA ILE A 519 -9.84 -12.47 15.76
C ILE A 519 -8.50 -13.17 15.70
N TYR A 520 -7.55 -12.53 15.02
CA TYR A 520 -6.17 -12.97 14.90
C TYR A 520 -5.23 -11.87 15.37
N SER A 521 -4.13 -12.24 16.04
CA SER A 521 -2.95 -11.39 16.07
C SER A 521 -2.14 -11.60 14.80
N LEU A 522 -1.48 -10.55 14.35
CA LEU A 522 -0.62 -10.60 13.17
C LEU A 522 0.85 -10.46 13.57
N ASP A 523 1.70 -11.30 12.96
CA ASP A 523 3.14 -11.23 13.16
C ASP A 523 3.73 -9.93 12.61
N LYS A 524 4.83 -9.53 13.22
CA LYS A 524 5.69 -8.46 12.74
C LYS A 524 6.51 -8.99 11.54
N VAL A 525 6.53 -8.24 10.44
CA VAL A 525 7.30 -8.58 9.22
C VAL A 525 8.70 -7.97 9.21
N TRP A 526 8.92 -6.91 9.95
CA TRP A 526 10.21 -6.21 10.06
C TRP A 526 11.10 -6.83 11.15
N LYS A 527 12.37 -7.06 10.83
CA LYS A 527 13.35 -7.67 11.73
C LYS A 527 14.28 -6.65 12.34
#